data_a4fe6ba91aa49d910ac88ec96d45845a
#
_entry.id   a4fe6ba91aa49d910ac88ec96d45845a
#
_cell.length_a   1.000
_cell.length_b   1.000
_cell.length_c   1.000
_cell.angle_alpha   90.00
_cell.angle_beta   90.00
_cell.angle_gamma   90.00
#
_symmetry.space_group_name_H-M   'P 1'
#
loop_
_entity.id
_entity.type
_entity.pdbx_description
1 polymer ?
#
loop_
_entity_poly.entity_id
_entity_poly.type
_entity_poly.pdbx_seq_one_letter_code
_entity_poly.pdbx_strand_id
1 'polypeptide(L)' 'MERSERDRWLEGAMARWEQSLLRTCFAYLGDMALAEDAVQETFLKAWKNLDRFRGEASEKTWLLRIAINTCKDVRRSAWF' A
#
# COMPACT_ATOMS: atom_id res chain seq x y z
N MET A 1 11.03 13.40 9.64
CA MET A 1 11.77 12.16 9.30
C MET A 1 12.64 12.40 8.07
N GLU A 2 13.88 12.01 8.13
CA GLU A 2 14.80 12.16 7.01
C GLU A 2 14.41 11.25 5.85
N ARG A 3 14.76 11.66 4.63
CA ARG A 3 14.46 10.91 3.42
C ARG A 3 15.10 9.51 3.44
N SER A 4 16.35 9.40 3.91
CA SER A 4 17.04 8.11 4.01
C SER A 4 16.36 7.16 4.99
N GLU A 5 15.77 7.68 6.06
CA GLU A 5 15.01 6.86 7.01
C GLU A 5 13.70 6.37 6.38
N ARG A 6 13.03 7.22 5.63
CA ARG A 6 11.83 6.84 4.89
C ARG A 6 12.12 5.75 3.88
N ASP A 7 13.22 5.89 3.15
CA ASP A 7 13.62 4.92 2.13
C ASP A 7 13.94 3.57 2.75
N ARG A 8 14.64 3.55 3.88
CA ARG A 8 14.94 2.30 4.60
C ARG A 8 13.68 1.65 5.15
N TRP A 9 12.78 2.47 5.68
CA TRP A 9 11.49 1.95 6.15
C TRP A 9 10.72 1.31 4.99
N LEU A 10 10.68 1.99 3.85
CA LEU A 10 9.98 1.51 2.67
C LEU A 10 10.52 0.16 2.19
N GLU A 11 11.84 0.03 2.09
CA GLU A 11 12.46 -1.23 1.70
C GLU A 11 12.07 -2.36 2.65
N GLY A 12 12.12 -2.11 3.94
CA GLY A 12 11.72 -3.09 4.95
C GLY A 12 10.24 -3.44 4.87
N ALA A 13 9.39 -2.45 4.69
CA ALA A 13 7.95 -2.65 4.60
C ALA A 13 7.60 -3.46 3.36
N MET A 14 8.24 -3.17 2.23
CA MET A 14 8.04 -3.93 1.00
C MET A 14 8.43 -5.39 1.18
N ALA A 15 9.58 -5.62 1.81
CA ALA A 15 10.03 -6.99 2.06
C ALA A 15 9.07 -7.75 2.98
N ARG A 16 8.50 -7.08 3.97
CA ARG A 16 7.60 -7.72 4.93
C ARG A 16 6.19 -7.93 4.40
N TRP A 17 5.65 -6.96 3.67
CA TRP A 17 4.21 -6.91 3.41
C TRP A 17 3.79 -6.97 1.96
N GLU A 18 4.71 -6.96 1.01
CA GLU A 18 4.38 -6.93 -0.42
C GLU A 18 3.45 -8.06 -0.82
N GLN A 19 3.75 -9.30 -0.40
CA GLN A 19 2.93 -10.45 -0.75
C GLN A 19 1.53 -10.37 -0.15
N SER A 20 1.44 -9.96 1.11
CA SER A 20 0.14 -9.83 1.78
C SER A 20 -0.72 -8.77 1.11
N LEU A 21 -0.13 -7.64 0.75
CA LEU A 21 -0.83 -6.57 0.07
C LEU A 21 -1.26 -7.00 -1.32
N LEU A 22 -0.41 -7.73 -2.03
CA LEU A 22 -0.73 -8.21 -3.37
C LEU A 22 -1.92 -9.17 -3.34
N ARG A 23 -1.96 -10.08 -2.38
CA ARG A 23 -3.10 -10.99 -2.21
C ARG A 23 -4.39 -10.23 -1.96
N THR A 24 -4.35 -9.24 -1.10
CA THR A 24 -5.52 -8.43 -0.78
C THR A 24 -5.98 -7.64 -2.00
N CYS A 25 -5.07 -6.99 -2.70
CA CYS A 25 -5.41 -6.21 -3.89
C CYS A 25 -5.93 -7.10 -5.01
N PHE A 26 -5.33 -8.27 -5.20
CA PHE A 26 -5.81 -9.22 -6.20
C PHE A 26 -7.21 -9.74 -5.86
N ALA A 27 -7.47 -10.06 -4.59
CA ALA A 27 -8.79 -10.50 -4.16
C ALA A 27 -9.84 -9.43 -4.42
N TYR A 28 -9.46 -8.17 -4.28
CA TYR A 28 -10.38 -7.05 -4.49
C TYR A 28 -10.61 -6.74 -5.98
N LEU A 29 -9.54 -6.77 -6.77
CA LEU A 29 -9.58 -6.30 -8.16
C LEU A 29 -9.77 -7.41 -9.18
N GLY A 30 -9.36 -8.63 -8.86
CA GLY A 30 -9.47 -9.77 -9.76
C GLY A 30 -8.56 -9.71 -10.99
N ASP A 31 -7.58 -8.80 -10.99
CA ASP A 31 -6.66 -8.59 -12.11
C ASP A 31 -5.26 -8.37 -11.54
N MET A 32 -4.31 -9.20 -11.95
CA MET A 32 -2.96 -9.14 -11.38
C MET A 32 -2.23 -7.85 -11.72
N ALA A 33 -2.36 -7.37 -12.94
CA ALA A 33 -1.69 -6.14 -13.34
C ALA A 33 -2.20 -4.94 -12.53
N LEU A 34 -3.52 -4.85 -12.34
CA LEU A 34 -4.11 -3.80 -11.52
C LEU A 34 -3.73 -3.98 -10.06
N ALA A 35 -3.65 -5.21 -9.57
CA ALA A 35 -3.24 -5.48 -8.20
C ALA A 35 -1.81 -5.03 -7.94
N GLU A 36 -0.90 -5.33 -8.87
CA GLU A 36 0.49 -4.90 -8.75
C GLU A 36 0.61 -3.37 -8.75
N ASP A 37 -0.14 -2.70 -9.60
CA ASP A 37 -0.18 -1.24 -9.63
C ASP A 37 -0.71 -0.68 -8.31
N ALA A 38 -1.75 -1.30 -7.76
CA ALA A 38 -2.34 -0.88 -6.49
C ALA A 38 -1.35 -1.06 -5.33
N VAL A 39 -0.55 -2.12 -5.34
CA VAL A 39 0.48 -2.34 -4.32
C VAL A 39 1.55 -1.26 -4.40
N GLN A 40 2.04 -0.95 -5.59
CA GLN A 40 3.04 0.11 -5.79
C GLN A 40 2.50 1.45 -5.30
N GLU A 41 1.27 1.78 -5.67
CA GLU A 41 0.63 3.02 -5.24
C GLU A 41 0.46 3.07 -3.73
N THR A 42 0.14 1.94 -3.11
CA THR A 42 0.00 1.82 -1.66
C THR A 42 1.30 2.18 -0.96
N PHE A 43 2.41 1.59 -1.40
CA PHE A 43 3.72 1.88 -0.80
C PHE A 43 4.14 3.32 -1.02
N LEU A 44 3.84 3.88 -2.19
CA LEU A 44 4.14 5.28 -2.47
C LEU A 44 3.36 6.21 -1.55
N LYS A 45 2.07 5.95 -1.38
CA LYS A 45 1.23 6.73 -0.45
C LYS A 45 1.71 6.59 0.98
N ALA A 46 2.08 5.38 1.38
CA ALA A 46 2.60 5.12 2.73
C ALA A 46 3.91 5.89 2.96
N TRP A 47 4.80 5.87 1.99
CA TRP A 47 6.06 6.60 2.06
C TRP A 47 5.82 8.10 2.22
N LYS A 48 4.91 8.67 1.43
CA LYS A 48 4.59 10.09 1.48
C LYS A 48 3.93 10.50 2.80
N ASN A 49 3.18 9.58 3.41
CA ASN A 49 2.39 9.89 4.61
C ASN A 49 2.92 9.21 5.88
N LEU A 50 4.17 8.77 5.84
CA LEU A 50 4.76 8.04 6.96
C LEU A 50 4.73 8.85 8.26
N ASP A 51 4.85 10.16 8.19
CA ASP A 51 4.77 11.04 9.35
C ASP A 51 3.41 10.99 10.06
N ARG A 52 2.39 10.54 9.36
CA ARG A 52 1.03 10.42 9.90
C ARG A 52 0.76 9.09 10.56
N PHE A 53 1.67 8.13 10.41
CA PHE A 53 1.55 6.86 11.10
C PHE A 53 1.93 7.05 12.56
N ARG A 54 0.96 6.91 13.45
CA ARG A 54 1.14 7.21 14.87
C ARG A 54 1.22 5.97 15.77
N GLY A 55 1.26 4.80 15.16
CA GLY A 55 1.33 3.55 15.91
C GLY A 55 0.02 3.13 16.58
N GLU A 56 -1.09 3.77 16.24
CA GLU A 56 -2.41 3.41 16.76
C GLU A 56 -2.89 2.07 16.20
N ALA A 57 -2.41 1.71 15.03
CA ALA A 57 -2.64 0.41 14.42
C ALA A 57 -1.28 -0.20 14.10
N SER A 58 -1.25 -1.50 13.84
CA SER A 58 -0.01 -2.13 13.39
C SER A 58 0.35 -1.59 12.01
N GLU A 59 1.63 -1.70 11.67
CA GLU A 59 2.13 -1.31 10.34
C GLU A 59 1.34 -2.02 9.24
N LYS A 60 1.10 -3.32 9.40
CA LYS A 60 0.32 -4.10 8.44
C LYS A 60 -1.10 -3.56 8.28
N THR A 61 -1.78 -3.28 9.39
CA THR A 61 -3.15 -2.75 9.35
C THR A 61 -3.20 -1.39 8.67
N TRP A 62 -2.25 -0.53 8.97
CA TRP A 62 -2.17 0.78 8.35
C TRP A 62 -1.98 0.67 6.84
N LEU A 63 -1.06 -0.20 6.41
CA LEU A 63 -0.83 -0.44 4.99
C LEU A 63 -2.04 -1.06 4.30
N LEU A 64 -2.73 -1.98 4.97
CA LEU A 64 -3.95 -2.60 4.41
C LEU A 64 -5.05 -1.57 4.19
N ARG A 65 -5.20 -0.62 5.10
CA ARG A 65 -6.19 0.47 4.94
C ARG A 65 -5.89 1.30 3.70
N ILE A 66 -4.62 1.64 3.49
CA ILE A 66 -4.19 2.38 2.31
C ILE A 66 -4.45 1.55 1.06
N ALA A 67 -4.11 0.25 1.10
CA ALA A 67 -4.29 -0.65 -0.03
C ALA A 67 -5.76 -0.79 -0.43
N ILE A 68 -6.65 -0.96 0.52
CA ILE A 68 -8.08 -1.10 0.25
C ILE A 68 -8.63 0.18 -0.38
N ASN A 69 -8.26 1.33 0.16
CA ASN A 69 -8.68 2.61 -0.40
C ASN A 69 -8.14 2.81 -1.81
N THR A 70 -6.89 2.39 -2.04
CA THR A 70 -6.27 2.44 -3.37
C THR A 70 -7.03 1.54 -4.35
N CYS A 71 -7.40 0.34 -3.93
CA CYS A 71 -8.18 -0.58 -4.76
C CYS A 71 -9.54 0.01 -5.12
N LYS A 72 -10.20 0.66 -4.18
CA LYS A 72 -11.47 1.33 -4.45
C LYS A 72 -11.31 2.41 -5.52
N ASP A 73 -10.25 3.20 -5.45
CA ASP A 73 -9.98 4.24 -6.43
C ASP A 73 -9.66 3.65 -7.80
N VAL A 74 -8.85 2.60 -7.85
CA VAL A 74 -8.52 1.90 -9.10
C VAL A 74 -9.79 1.33 -9.74
N ARG A 75 -10.61 0.68 -8.95
CA ARG A 75 -11.86 0.08 -9.43
C ARG A 75 -12.82 1.12 -9.98
N ARG A 76 -12.91 2.26 -9.30
CA ARG A 76 -13.74 3.37 -9.75
C ARG A 76 -13.26 3.91 -11.09
N SER A 77 -11.95 4.07 -11.25
CA SER A 77 -11.35 4.55 -12.51
C SER A 77 -11.55 3.55 -13.64
N ALA A 78 -11.51 2.27 -13.37
CA ALA A 78 -11.65 1.22 -14.39
C ALA A 78 -13.05 1.14 -14.98
N TRP A 79 -14.05 1.71 -14.32
CA TRP A 79 -15.43 1.69 -14.80
C TRP A 79 -15.77 2.85 -15.75
N PHE A 80 -14.83 3.77 -15.93
CA PHE A 80 -14.96 4.87 -16.86
C PHE A 80 -13.99 4.70 -18.03
#